data_b91f7a1c49f68008f4b6c1ab48f97db8
#
_entry.id   b91f7a1c49f68008f4b6c1ab48f97db8
#
_cell.length_a   1.000
_cell.length_b   1.000
_cell.length_c   1.000
_cell.angle_alpha   90.00
_cell.angle_beta   90.00
_cell.angle_gamma   90.00
#
_symmetry.space_group_name_H-M   'P 1'
#
loop_
_entity.id
_entity.type
_entity.pdbx_description
1 polymer ?
#
loop_
_entity_poly.entity_id
_entity_poly.type
_entity_poly.pdbx_seq_one_letter_code
_entity_poly.pdbx_strand_id
1 'polypeptide(L)'
;MKTLAVFMAVLLYSVTLSSQERITLLFVGDLMQHRAQIDAARTSDGKYDYSPCFSLVKEEISRADIAIGNLEVTLGGKPYQGYPT
;
A
#
# COMPACT_ATOMS: atom_id res chain seq x y z
N MET A 1 10.49 -0.26 53.87
CA MET A 1 10.69 -1.34 52.88
C MET A 1 9.43 -1.68 52.09
N LYS A 2 8.27 -1.77 52.73
CA LYS A 2 7.00 -2.06 52.00
C LYS A 2 6.62 -0.96 50.99
N THR A 3 6.84 0.31 51.30
CA THR A 3 6.61 1.46 50.38
C THR A 3 7.54 1.47 49.19
N LEU A 4 8.80 1.06 49.29
CA LEU A 4 9.74 0.96 48.19
C LEU A 4 9.37 -0.14 47.22
N ALA A 5 8.91 -1.30 47.72
CA ALA A 5 8.46 -2.42 46.89
C ALA A 5 7.20 -2.06 46.07
N VAL A 6 6.26 -1.32 46.66
CA VAL A 6 5.06 -0.82 45.96
C VAL A 6 5.44 0.17 44.90
N PHE A 7 6.39 1.09 45.16
CA PHE A 7 6.86 2.09 44.20
C PHE A 7 7.55 1.44 42.98
N MET A 8 8.39 0.43 43.23
CA MET A 8 9.02 -0.35 42.18
C MET A 8 8.01 -1.14 41.35
N ALA A 9 7.00 -1.73 41.97
CA ALA A 9 5.95 -2.46 41.27
C ALA A 9 5.12 -1.55 40.37
N VAL A 10 4.81 -0.32 40.83
CA VAL A 10 4.09 0.68 40.00
C VAL A 10 4.95 1.15 38.81
N LEU A 11 6.25 1.33 39.01
CA LEU A 11 7.17 1.70 37.92
C LEU A 11 7.27 0.58 36.87
N LEU A 12 7.40 -0.64 37.29
CA LEU A 12 7.45 -1.81 36.39
C LEU A 12 6.13 -1.97 35.61
N TYR A 13 5.00 -1.69 36.23
CA TYR A 13 3.70 -1.76 35.58
C TYR A 13 3.55 -0.65 34.52
N SER A 14 4.09 0.54 34.77
CA SER A 14 4.06 1.65 33.81
C SER A 14 4.87 1.37 32.54
N VAL A 15 5.97 0.63 32.64
CA VAL A 15 6.82 0.27 31.51
C VAL A 15 6.16 -0.76 30.59
N THR A 16 5.34 -1.66 31.16
CA THR A 16 4.63 -2.69 30.37
C THR A 16 3.44 -2.14 29.60
N LEU A 17 2.89 -0.97 29.97
CA LEU A 17 1.75 -0.33 29.33
C LEU A 17 2.13 0.51 28.09
N SER A 18 3.41 0.73 27.81
CA SER A 18 3.87 1.61 26.72
C SER A 18 4.14 0.89 25.39
N SER A 19 3.91 -0.41 25.30
CA SER A 19 4.05 -1.19 24.07
C SER A 19 2.79 -1.08 23.22
N GLN A 20 2.69 -0.02 22.42
CA GLN A 20 1.67 0.10 21.37
C GLN A 20 2.24 -0.39 20.04
N GLU A 21 1.71 -1.48 19.53
CA GLU A 21 1.94 -1.90 18.16
C GLU A 21 1.08 -1.03 17.24
N ARG A 22 1.69 -0.52 16.17
CA ARG A 22 1.00 0.28 15.17
C ARG A 22 1.10 -0.40 13.83
N ILE A 23 -0.02 -0.48 13.13
CA ILE A 23 -0.09 -0.95 11.75
C ILE A 23 -0.55 0.23 10.89
N THR A 24 0.20 0.51 9.84
CA THR A 24 -0.13 1.55 8.89
C THR A 24 -0.88 0.94 7.71
N LEU A 25 -2.11 1.39 7.50
CA LEU A 25 -2.91 1.04 6.34
C LEU A 25 -2.95 2.22 5.38
N LEU A 26 -2.61 1.99 4.13
CA LEU A 26 -2.72 2.96 3.05
C LEU A 26 -3.82 2.54 2.10
N PHE A 27 -4.80 3.41 1.90
CA PHE A 27 -5.85 3.20 0.92
C PHE A 27 -5.60 4.10 -0.28
N VAL A 28 -5.53 3.51 -1.47
CA VAL A 28 -5.50 4.23 -2.74
C VAL A 28 -6.83 4.03 -3.45
N GLY A 29 -7.10 4.85 -4.45
CA GLY A 29 -8.33 4.75 -5.23
C GLY A 29 -8.31 3.61 -6.24
N ASP A 30 -8.89 3.86 -7.41
CA ASP A 30 -9.02 2.87 -8.47
C ASP A 30 -7.72 2.71 -9.25
N LEU A 31 -7.29 1.48 -9.43
CA LEU A 31 -6.27 1.09 -10.40
C LEU A 31 -6.97 0.82 -11.73
N MET A 32 -7.00 1.83 -12.56
CA MET A 32 -7.61 1.75 -13.87
C MET A 32 -6.63 2.17 -14.95
N GLN A 33 -6.90 1.82 -16.21
CA GLN A 33 -6.05 2.19 -17.31
C GLN A 33 -6.89 2.64 -18.50
N HIS A 34 -6.44 3.73 -19.12
CA HIS A 34 -6.96 4.25 -20.36
C HIS A 34 -5.94 4.07 -21.48
N ARG A 35 -6.37 4.26 -22.72
CA ARG A 35 -5.53 4.05 -23.91
C ARG A 35 -4.17 4.75 -23.81
N ALA A 36 -4.16 6.02 -23.40
CA ALA A 36 -2.93 6.77 -23.28
C ALA A 36 -1.92 6.17 -22.30
N GLN A 37 -2.40 5.60 -21.19
CA GLN A 37 -1.55 4.93 -20.20
C GLN A 37 -1.00 3.61 -20.74
N ILE A 38 -1.80 2.85 -21.47
CA ILE A 38 -1.39 1.61 -22.13
C ILE A 38 -0.31 1.89 -23.18
N ASP A 39 -0.53 2.90 -24.01
CA ASP A 39 0.42 3.28 -25.06
C ASP A 39 1.74 3.80 -24.45
N ALA A 40 1.69 4.56 -23.37
CA ALA A 40 2.86 5.02 -22.64
C ALA A 40 3.66 3.90 -21.97
N ALA A 41 3.00 2.82 -21.56
CA ALA A 41 3.64 1.69 -20.93
C ALA A 41 4.28 0.70 -21.92
N ARG A 42 3.96 0.83 -23.22
CA ARG A 42 4.46 -0.09 -24.24
C ARG A 42 5.97 0.07 -24.43
N THR A 43 6.68 -1.03 -24.38
CA THR A 43 8.11 -1.10 -24.62
C THR A 43 8.43 -1.50 -26.08
N SER A 44 9.67 -1.27 -26.52
CA SER A 44 10.10 -1.56 -27.89
C SER A 44 10.02 -3.05 -28.28
N ASP A 45 10.05 -3.95 -27.28
CA ASP A 45 9.93 -5.40 -27.47
C ASP A 45 8.46 -5.91 -27.45
N GLY A 46 7.49 -4.99 -27.44
CA GLY A 46 6.06 -5.31 -27.48
C GLY A 46 5.47 -5.72 -26.12
N LYS A 47 6.22 -5.54 -25.05
CA LYS A 47 5.75 -5.74 -23.67
C LYS A 47 5.23 -4.43 -23.09
N TYR A 48 4.87 -4.47 -21.82
CA TYR A 48 4.36 -3.31 -21.09
C TYR A 48 5.13 -3.14 -19.79
N ASP A 49 5.54 -1.93 -19.49
CA ASP A 49 6.16 -1.55 -18.22
C ASP A 49 5.43 -0.33 -17.65
N TYR A 50 4.68 -0.57 -16.58
CA TYR A 50 3.93 0.47 -15.86
C TYR A 50 4.73 1.10 -14.72
N SER A 51 5.96 0.64 -14.45
CA SER A 51 6.78 1.14 -13.34
C SER A 51 6.95 2.66 -13.34
N PRO A 52 7.15 3.34 -14.50
CA PRO A 52 7.31 4.78 -14.51
C PRO A 52 6.09 5.56 -14.00
N CYS A 53 4.87 5.06 -14.19
CA CYS A 53 3.67 5.77 -13.74
C CYS A 53 3.50 5.75 -12.22
N PHE A 54 4.17 4.85 -11.52
CA PHE A 54 4.15 4.74 -10.07
C PHE A 54 5.38 5.35 -9.38
N SER A 55 6.35 5.86 -10.13
CA SER A 55 7.64 6.30 -9.59
C SER A 55 7.52 7.36 -8.49
N LEU A 56 6.57 8.28 -8.59
CA LEU A 56 6.37 9.35 -7.61
C LEU A 56 5.64 8.90 -6.33
N VAL A 57 4.90 7.81 -6.39
CA VAL A 57 4.09 7.32 -5.26
C VAL A 57 4.61 6.00 -4.69
N LYS A 58 5.58 5.40 -5.35
CA LYS A 58 6.14 4.09 -4.97
C LYS A 58 6.63 4.08 -3.53
N GLU A 59 7.33 5.12 -3.12
CA GLU A 59 7.89 5.20 -1.77
C GLU A 59 6.80 5.27 -0.71
N GLU A 60 5.78 6.09 -0.91
CA GLU A 60 4.64 6.19 0.00
C GLU A 60 3.88 4.87 0.14
N ILE A 61 3.62 4.21 -0.97
CA ILE A 61 2.93 2.91 -0.98
C ILE A 61 3.77 1.85 -0.27
N SER A 62 5.09 1.86 -0.48
CA SER A 62 6.00 0.86 0.08
C SER A 62 6.25 1.03 1.59
N ARG A 63 6.04 2.22 2.15
CA ARG A 63 6.16 2.47 3.58
C ARG A 63 5.01 1.91 4.40
N ALA A 64 3.86 1.72 3.81
CA ALA A 64 2.71 1.15 4.50
C ALA A 64 2.94 -0.32 4.82
N ASP A 65 2.43 -0.76 5.96
CA ASP A 65 2.43 -2.18 6.31
C ASP A 65 1.49 -2.95 5.39
N ILE A 66 0.35 -2.35 5.05
CA ILE A 66 -0.61 -2.87 4.08
C ILE A 66 -1.08 -1.73 3.19
N ALA A 67 -0.96 -1.91 1.87
CA ALA A 67 -1.52 -1.01 0.87
C ALA A 67 -2.70 -1.69 0.16
N ILE A 68 -3.82 -0.99 0.06
CA ILE A 68 -5.08 -1.50 -0.48
C ILE A 68 -5.56 -0.58 -1.59
N GLY A 69 -5.83 -1.15 -2.75
CA GLY A 69 -6.41 -0.44 -3.90
C GLY A 69 -7.50 -1.25 -4.57
N ASN A 70 -8.39 -0.58 -5.28
CA ASN A 70 -9.42 -1.23 -6.08
C ASN A 70 -8.91 -1.49 -7.51
N LEU A 71 -8.99 -2.72 -7.97
CA LEU A 71 -8.67 -3.06 -9.35
C LEU A 71 -9.89 -2.81 -10.24
N GLU A 72 -9.90 -1.65 -10.90
CA GLU A 72 -11.00 -1.18 -11.74
C GLU A 72 -10.68 -1.43 -13.22
N VAL A 73 -10.40 -2.67 -13.56
CA VAL A 73 -10.14 -3.11 -14.94
C VAL A 73 -10.88 -4.40 -15.23
N THR A 74 -11.26 -4.57 -16.48
CA THR A 74 -11.89 -5.81 -16.94
C THR A 74 -10.82 -6.78 -17.44
N LEU A 75 -10.80 -7.97 -16.90
CA LEU A 75 -9.89 -9.05 -17.30
C LEU A 75 -10.64 -10.05 -18.20
N GLY A 76 -11.10 -9.57 -19.36
CA GLY A 76 -11.93 -10.35 -20.26
C GLY A 76 -11.16 -11.26 -21.22
N GLY A 77 -9.90 -10.94 -21.53
CA GLY A 77 -9.14 -11.64 -22.56
C GLY A 77 -9.72 -11.44 -23.97
N LYS A 78 -9.14 -12.11 -24.94
CA LYS A 78 -9.70 -12.14 -26.30
C LYS A 78 -10.97 -12.99 -26.32
N PRO A 79 -12.02 -12.62 -27.09
CA PRO A 79 -12.11 -11.54 -28.07
C PRO A 79 -12.55 -10.18 -27.51
N TYR A 80 -12.66 -10.05 -26.19
CA TYR A 80 -13.18 -8.84 -25.57
C TYR A 80 -12.20 -7.70 -25.69
N GLN A 81 -12.69 -6.55 -26.12
CA GLN A 81 -11.94 -5.29 -26.09
C GLN A 81 -12.42 -4.52 -24.87
N GLY A 82 -11.49 -3.98 -24.09
CA GLY A 82 -11.81 -3.19 -22.92
C GLY A 82 -12.65 -1.94 -23.24
N TYR A 83 -12.67 -0.99 -22.32
CA TYR A 83 -13.41 0.24 -22.47
C TYR A 83 -13.08 0.94 -23.80
N PRO A 84 -14.11 1.32 -24.59
CA PRO A 84 -13.88 2.21 -25.71
C PRO A 84 -13.45 3.56 -25.17
N THR A 85 -12.26 4.00 -25.53
CA THR A 85 -11.72 5.32 -25.17
C THR A 85 -11.96 6.30 -26.30
#